data_a8badd09fb25d436e12c9084ea4e07d8
#
_entry.id   a8badd09fb25d436e12c9084ea4e07d8
#
_cell.length_a   1.000
_cell.length_b   1.000
_cell.length_c   1.000
_cell.angle_alpha   90.00
_cell.angle_beta   90.00
_cell.angle_gamma   90.00
#
_symmetry.space_group_name_H-M   'P 1'
#
loop_
_entity.id
_entity.type
_entity.pdbx_description
1 polymer ?
#
loop_
_entity_poly.entity_id
_entity_poly.type
_entity_poly.pdbx_seq_one_letter_code
_entity_poly.pdbx_strand_id
1 'polypeptide(L)' 'MKTIAEQMQAQIAFEKALPQIKQGLMNNSCTVIPYEDGLQEMLINAGFDVTYNQYDHDLCVKFKAKDGFWANR' A
#
# COMPACT_ATOMS: atom_id res chain seq x y z
N MET A 1 -19.64 -6.24 6.60
CA MET A 1 -18.60 -6.82 7.47
C MET A 1 -17.89 -7.93 6.72
N LYS A 2 -16.59 -7.96 6.82
CA LYS A 2 -15.81 -8.98 6.11
C LYS A 2 -15.78 -10.28 6.89
N THR A 3 -15.81 -11.38 6.15
CA THR A 3 -15.67 -12.71 6.75
C THR A 3 -14.21 -12.92 7.18
N ILE A 4 -14.00 -13.95 8.01
CA ILE A 4 -12.65 -14.32 8.40
C ILE A 4 -11.81 -14.68 7.18
N ALA A 5 -12.40 -15.39 6.21
CA ALA A 5 -11.69 -15.76 5.00
C ALA A 5 -11.23 -14.54 4.21
N GLU A 6 -12.10 -13.53 4.09
CA GLU A 6 -11.73 -12.30 3.40
C GLU A 6 -10.60 -11.55 4.13
N GLN A 7 -10.68 -11.53 5.45
CA GLN A 7 -9.63 -10.89 6.26
C GLN A 7 -8.30 -11.61 6.10
N MET A 8 -8.33 -12.94 6.05
CA MET A 8 -7.12 -13.73 5.86
C MET A 8 -6.51 -13.50 4.47
N GLN A 9 -7.35 -13.39 3.46
CA GLN A 9 -6.88 -13.12 2.10
C GLN A 9 -6.21 -11.75 2.03
N ALA A 10 -6.80 -10.74 2.68
CA ALA A 10 -6.21 -9.42 2.72
C ALA A 10 -4.88 -9.44 3.45
N GLN A 11 -4.79 -10.20 4.54
CA GLN A 11 -3.56 -10.35 5.29
C GLN A 11 -2.46 -10.99 4.45
N ILE A 12 -2.80 -12.04 3.72
CA ILE A 12 -1.85 -12.72 2.85
C ILE A 12 -1.36 -11.77 1.76
N ALA A 13 -2.28 -11.03 1.14
CA ALA A 13 -1.92 -10.07 0.11
C ALA A 13 -1.00 -8.99 0.66
N PHE A 14 -1.28 -8.52 1.88
CA PHE A 14 -0.47 -7.52 2.55
C PHE A 14 0.95 -8.03 2.77
N GLU A 15 1.08 -9.25 3.30
CA GLU A 15 2.39 -9.83 3.58
C GLU A 15 3.19 -10.08 2.32
N LYS A 16 2.51 -10.47 1.23
CA LYS A 16 3.18 -10.65 -0.05
C LYS A 16 3.61 -9.32 -0.67
N ALA A 17 2.85 -8.27 -0.42
CA ALA A 17 3.15 -6.97 -1.00
C ALA A 17 4.30 -6.28 -0.28
N LEU A 18 4.50 -6.54 1.00
CA LEU A 18 5.53 -5.83 1.78
C LEU A 18 6.92 -5.92 1.17
N PRO A 19 7.42 -7.11 0.78
CA PRO A 19 8.75 -7.18 0.15
C PRO A 19 8.82 -6.40 -1.15
N GLN A 20 7.76 -6.43 -1.95
CA GLN A 20 7.71 -5.69 -3.20
C GLN A 20 7.73 -4.19 -2.95
N ILE A 21 6.97 -3.75 -1.95
CA ILE A 21 6.93 -2.35 -1.57
C ILE A 21 8.29 -1.90 -1.07
N LYS A 22 8.91 -2.69 -0.20
CA LYS A 22 10.23 -2.37 0.31
C LYS A 22 11.24 -2.22 -0.82
N GLN A 23 11.25 -3.19 -1.74
CA GLN A 23 12.17 -3.16 -2.86
C GLN A 23 11.95 -1.93 -3.74
N GLY A 24 10.69 -1.64 -4.05
CA GLY A 24 10.36 -0.49 -4.89
C GLY A 24 10.70 0.83 -4.24
N LEU A 25 10.40 0.97 -2.95
CA LEU A 25 10.63 2.23 -2.24
C LEU A 25 12.09 2.46 -1.88
N MET A 26 12.92 1.40 -1.91
CA MET A 26 14.36 1.59 -1.75
C MET A 26 14.98 2.27 -2.94
N ASN A 27 14.37 2.10 -4.12
CA ASN A 27 14.93 2.61 -5.37
C ASN A 27 14.17 3.78 -5.95
N ASN A 28 12.90 3.93 -5.56
CA ASN A 28 12.01 4.94 -6.14
C ASN A 28 11.21 5.61 -5.04
N SER A 29 10.61 6.76 -5.35
CA SER A 29 9.77 7.47 -4.40
C SER A 29 8.40 6.81 -4.22
N CYS A 30 7.99 5.97 -5.15
CA CYS A 30 6.75 5.21 -5.05
C CYS A 30 6.88 3.89 -5.78
N THR A 31 5.98 2.97 -5.48
CA THR A 31 5.94 1.68 -6.14
C THR A 31 4.49 1.33 -6.45
N VAL A 32 4.29 0.50 -7.47
CA VAL A 32 2.96 0.10 -7.92
C VAL A 32 2.81 -1.40 -7.71
N ILE A 33 1.70 -1.78 -7.09
CA ILE A 33 1.39 -3.20 -6.85
C ILE A 33 -0.03 -3.48 -7.32
N PRO A 34 -0.35 -4.74 -7.67
CA PRO A 34 -1.71 -5.08 -8.09
C PRO A 34 -2.72 -4.84 -6.97
N TYR A 35 -3.91 -4.39 -7.36
CA TYR A 35 -5.00 -4.20 -6.41
C TYR A 35 -5.50 -5.53 -5.89
N GLU A 36 -5.81 -5.58 -4.58
CA GLU A 36 -6.51 -6.70 -3.98
C GLU A 36 -7.45 -6.17 -2.90
N ASP A 37 -8.57 -6.88 -2.72
CA ASP A 37 -9.59 -6.46 -1.75
C ASP A 37 -9.00 -6.35 -0.35
N GLY A 38 -9.22 -5.19 0.27
CA GLY A 38 -8.78 -4.95 1.64
C GLY A 38 -7.32 -4.56 1.77
N LEU A 39 -6.53 -4.72 0.72
CA LEU A 39 -5.10 -4.43 0.78
C LEU A 39 -4.84 -2.94 0.99
N GLN A 40 -5.59 -2.09 0.29
CA GLN A 40 -5.40 -0.64 0.40
C GLN A 40 -5.60 -0.17 1.84
N GLU A 41 -6.67 -0.65 2.49
CA GLU A 41 -6.94 -0.28 3.88
C GLU A 41 -5.82 -0.72 4.81
N MET A 42 -5.32 -1.93 4.62
CA MET A 42 -4.25 -2.44 5.47
C MET A 42 -2.96 -1.63 5.30
N LEU A 43 -2.66 -1.24 4.08
CA LEU A 43 -1.47 -0.43 3.82
C LEU A 43 -1.62 0.97 4.41
N ILE A 44 -2.79 1.58 4.30
CA ILE A 44 -3.04 2.89 4.89
C ILE A 44 -2.91 2.79 6.41
N ASN A 45 -3.48 1.75 7.02
CA ASN A 45 -3.39 1.56 8.46
C ASN A 45 -1.97 1.28 8.92
N ALA A 46 -1.15 0.73 8.04
CA ALA A 46 0.25 0.47 8.35
C ALA A 46 1.14 1.71 8.22
N GLY A 47 0.59 2.82 7.72
CA GLY A 47 1.33 4.08 7.66
C GLY A 47 1.82 4.47 6.28
N PHE A 48 1.37 3.77 5.24
CA PHE A 48 1.72 4.14 3.87
C PHE A 48 0.69 5.08 3.28
N ASP A 49 1.13 5.84 2.29
CA ASP A 49 0.25 6.67 1.48
C ASP A 49 -0.08 5.87 0.21
N VAL A 50 -1.35 5.52 0.04
CA VAL A 50 -1.77 4.60 -1.02
C VAL A 50 -2.85 5.25 -1.86
N THR A 51 -2.66 5.23 -3.18
CA THR A 51 -3.61 5.76 -4.14
C THR A 51 -4.04 4.64 -5.09
N TYR A 52 -5.34 4.50 -5.29
CA TYR A 52 -5.88 3.51 -6.21
C TYR A 52 -5.93 4.08 -7.63
N ASN A 53 -5.39 3.31 -8.58
CA ASN A 53 -5.45 3.66 -10.00
C ASN A 53 -6.53 2.81 -10.67
N GLN A 54 -7.65 3.44 -10.97
CA GLN A 54 -8.79 2.73 -11.54
C GLN A 54 -8.57 2.30 -12.99
N TYR A 55 -7.64 2.93 -13.68
CA TYR A 55 -7.38 2.59 -15.08
C TYR A 55 -6.61 1.29 -15.21
N ASP A 56 -5.61 1.11 -14.38
CA ASP A 56 -4.76 -0.08 -14.42
C ASP A 56 -5.11 -1.09 -13.33
N HIS A 57 -6.07 -0.74 -12.48
CA HIS A 57 -6.52 -1.58 -11.38
C HIS A 57 -5.35 -1.98 -10.47
N ASP A 58 -4.58 -0.97 -10.05
CA ASP A 58 -3.45 -1.20 -9.17
C ASP A 58 -3.38 -0.11 -8.10
N LEU A 59 -2.42 -0.28 -7.17
CA LEU A 59 -2.23 0.65 -6.07
C LEU A 59 -0.84 1.27 -6.18
N CYS A 60 -0.79 2.59 -6.08
CA CYS A 60 0.47 3.33 -6.01
C CYS A 60 0.78 3.57 -4.54
N VAL A 61 1.87 3.03 -4.05
CA VAL A 61 2.24 3.05 -2.63
C VAL A 61 3.51 3.88 -2.46
N LYS A 62 3.49 4.75 -1.46
CA LYS A 62 4.67 5.54 -1.11
C LYS A 62 4.67 5.78 0.40
N PHE A 63 5.81 6.22 0.92
CA PHE A 63 5.88 6.56 2.33
C PHE A 63 5.04 7.78 2.61
N LYS A 64 4.31 7.73 3.72
CA LYS A 64 3.50 8.86 4.14
C LYS A 64 4.41 9.95 4.68
N ALA A 65 4.20 11.18 4.23
CA ALA A 65 4.98 12.31 4.69
C ALA A 65 4.69 12.57 6.16
N LYS A 66 5.75 12.85 6.91
CA LYS A 66 5.60 13.24 8.31
C LYS A 66 5.16 14.69 8.36
N ASP A 67 4.49 15.05 9.44
CA ASP A 67 3.98 16.39 9.61
C ASP A 67 5.11 17.41 9.45
N GLY A 68 4.95 18.29 8.46
CA GLY A 68 5.89 19.37 8.23
C GLY A 68 7.24 18.93 7.69
N PHE A 69 7.54 17.66 7.72
CA PHE A 69 8.87 17.19 7.32
C PHE A 69 9.10 17.37 5.82
N TRP A 70 8.19 16.85 5.02
CA TRP A 70 8.33 16.95 3.57
C TRP A 70 7.87 18.29 3.04
N ALA A 71 6.97 18.94 3.75
CA ALA A 71 6.45 20.23 3.33
C ALA A 71 7.52 21.33 3.35
N ASN A 72 8.58 21.12 4.10
CA ASN A 72 9.65 22.09 4.22
C ASN A 72 10.78 21.88 3.21
N ARG A 73 10.58 20.99 2.27
CA ARG A 73 11.60 20.66 1.28
C ARG A 73 11.38 21.37 -0.04
#